data_37bde7899cd4a4dc70d803dc46ce2ff2
#
_entry.id   37bde7899cd4a4dc70d803dc46ce2ff2
#
_cell.length_a   1.000
_cell.length_b   1.000
_cell.length_c   1.000
_cell.angle_alpha   90.00
_cell.angle_beta   90.00
_cell.angle_gamma   90.00
#
_symmetry.space_group_name_H-M   'P 1'
#
loop_
_entity.id
_entity.type
_entity.pdbx_description
1 polymer ?
#
loop_
_entity_poly.entity_id
_entity_poly.type
_entity_poly.pdbx_seq_one_letter_code
_entity_poly.pdbx_strand_id
1 'polypeptide(L)'
;MLIAAHPDDESLACSVVLQHAVCAGAAIRVIYATDGENNPWPQRVLECKWRLNGTDRERWGKLRRSEALAALDVLGVGASRASFLALADQKLTELLMSGCRVTLKLLAAIVADWAPTDLLVPSISDTHPDHSALAVMLRLVWSEYLSAKGAMSAWSYVVHGRSSAFFDRAETIRQTTVEIAAKLRAISCHKTQLKLSRKRFFDHAGRSERLIKLNARETIDADGSISSISRRPRSLSIILQRSLRPMCPRKPALFILGHDEVGALRCARMQVPLRSSRVEIFDQANDEQFAVGRYSGDAFAGELAIPVGIFSPVHALFVKLERRGWFFDEAGWLELPAAVHPGPLPGEAFTAEQPWVPADKIENVVALR
;
A
#
# COMPACT_ATOMS: atom_id res chain seq x y z
N MET A 1 -6.61 -8.07 -13.14
CA MET A 1 -5.19 -7.73 -12.86
C MET A 1 -4.97 -7.77 -11.37
N LEU A 2 -3.85 -8.32 -10.89
CA LEU A 2 -3.39 -8.23 -9.50
C LEU A 2 -2.15 -7.31 -9.44
N ILE A 3 -2.15 -6.35 -8.53
CA ILE A 3 -0.96 -5.57 -8.17
C ILE A 3 -0.58 -5.93 -6.74
N ALA A 4 0.61 -6.48 -6.54
CA ALA A 4 1.15 -6.97 -5.29
C ALA A 4 2.36 -6.13 -4.85
N ALA A 5 2.55 -5.95 -3.55
CA ALA A 5 3.70 -5.25 -3.03
C ALA A 5 4.97 -6.11 -3.15
N HIS A 6 4.86 -7.39 -2.81
CA HIS A 6 5.98 -8.32 -2.75
C HIS A 6 5.69 -9.65 -3.44
N PRO A 7 6.74 -10.38 -3.89
CA PRO A 7 6.65 -11.78 -4.30
C PRO A 7 6.31 -12.66 -3.09
N ASP A 8 5.06 -13.06 -2.95
CA ASP A 8 4.37 -13.97 -2.02
C ASP A 8 2.93 -13.52 -1.73
N ASP A 9 2.57 -12.26 -1.97
CA ASP A 9 1.22 -11.74 -1.74
C ASP A 9 0.15 -12.51 -2.55
N GLU A 10 0.48 -12.87 -3.81
CA GLU A 10 -0.38 -13.66 -4.70
C GLU A 10 -0.76 -15.00 -4.08
N SER A 11 0.18 -15.62 -3.37
CA SER A 11 0.00 -16.91 -2.72
C SER A 11 -0.73 -16.79 -1.37
N LEU A 12 -0.48 -15.72 -0.63
CA LEU A 12 -1.00 -15.53 0.73
C LEU A 12 -2.44 -15.02 0.73
N ALA A 13 -2.78 -14.08 -0.15
CA ALA A 13 -4.05 -13.35 -0.09
C ALA A 13 -4.94 -13.46 -1.35
N CYS A 14 -4.40 -13.92 -2.49
CA CYS A 14 -5.11 -13.90 -3.78
C CYS A 14 -5.07 -15.23 -4.54
N SER A 15 -4.57 -16.31 -3.96
CA SER A 15 -4.36 -17.57 -4.69
C SER A 15 -5.66 -18.24 -5.13
N VAL A 16 -6.71 -18.20 -4.31
CA VAL A 16 -8.02 -18.78 -4.65
C VAL A 16 -8.71 -17.93 -5.73
N VAL A 17 -8.63 -16.61 -5.59
CA VAL A 17 -9.15 -15.68 -6.61
C VAL A 17 -8.46 -15.91 -7.96
N LEU A 18 -7.14 -16.10 -7.97
CA LEU A 18 -6.39 -16.42 -9.19
C LEU A 18 -6.81 -17.76 -9.79
N GLN A 19 -7.01 -18.79 -8.96
CA GLN A 19 -7.52 -20.09 -9.43
C GLN A 19 -8.93 -19.95 -10.03
N HIS A 20 -9.83 -19.19 -9.41
CA HIS A 20 -11.16 -18.91 -9.97
C HIS A 20 -11.06 -18.19 -11.32
N ALA A 21 -10.17 -17.20 -11.43
CA ALA A 21 -9.95 -16.48 -12.67
C ALA A 21 -9.39 -17.38 -13.79
N VAL A 22 -8.46 -18.30 -13.46
CA VAL A 22 -7.95 -19.31 -14.40
C VAL A 22 -9.07 -20.24 -14.85
N CYS A 23 -9.86 -20.78 -13.92
CA CYS A 23 -10.99 -21.66 -14.25
C CYS A 23 -12.04 -20.97 -15.11
N ALA A 24 -12.25 -19.68 -14.94
CA ALA A 24 -13.15 -18.86 -15.73
C ALA A 24 -12.57 -18.46 -17.10
N GLY A 25 -11.34 -18.84 -17.43
CA GLY A 25 -10.65 -18.46 -18.67
C GLY A 25 -10.31 -16.97 -18.76
N ALA A 26 -10.23 -16.26 -17.62
CA ALA A 26 -9.95 -14.84 -17.59
C ALA A 26 -8.49 -14.52 -18.02
N ALA A 27 -8.31 -13.38 -18.69
CA ALA A 27 -6.99 -12.84 -18.97
C ALA A 27 -6.37 -12.30 -17.66
N ILE A 28 -5.27 -12.91 -17.19
CA ILE A 28 -4.64 -12.57 -15.93
C ILE A 28 -3.34 -11.81 -16.19
N ARG A 29 -3.08 -10.76 -15.39
CA ARG A 29 -1.78 -10.10 -15.28
C ARG A 29 -1.48 -9.86 -13.81
N VAL A 30 -0.25 -10.18 -13.39
CA VAL A 30 0.24 -9.97 -12.02
C VAL A 30 1.42 -9.01 -12.07
N ILE A 31 1.35 -7.94 -11.28
CA ILE A 31 2.38 -6.92 -11.19
C ILE A 31 2.92 -6.93 -9.76
N TYR A 32 4.23 -7.11 -9.61
CA TYR A 32 4.92 -6.97 -8.34
C TYR A 32 5.60 -5.60 -8.28
N ALA A 33 5.30 -4.81 -7.24
CA ALA A 33 5.88 -3.48 -7.07
C ALA A 33 7.36 -3.55 -6.70
N THR A 34 7.74 -4.47 -5.81
CA THR A 34 9.12 -4.70 -5.37
C THR A 34 9.55 -6.14 -5.63
N ASP A 35 10.83 -6.41 -5.48
CA ASP A 35 11.36 -7.78 -5.50
C ASP A 35 11.42 -8.43 -4.10
N GLY A 36 11.08 -7.66 -3.08
CA GLY A 36 11.20 -8.10 -1.69
C GLY A 36 12.66 -8.35 -1.28
N GLU A 37 13.60 -7.62 -1.87
CA GLU A 37 15.04 -7.84 -1.72
C GLU A 37 15.59 -7.37 -0.38
N ASN A 38 14.83 -6.59 0.38
CA ASN A 38 15.30 -5.99 1.62
C ASN A 38 14.78 -6.66 2.89
N ASN A 39 14.45 -7.96 2.84
CA ASN A 39 14.22 -8.77 4.02
C ASN A 39 15.51 -9.48 4.46
N PRO A 40 16.32 -8.87 5.35
CA PRO A 40 17.68 -9.35 5.61
C PRO A 40 17.75 -10.62 6.46
N TRP A 41 16.73 -10.90 7.28
CA TRP A 41 16.83 -11.97 8.27
C TRP A 41 16.82 -13.37 7.66
N PRO A 42 15.88 -13.75 6.77
CA PRO A 42 15.95 -15.04 6.09
C PRO A 42 17.22 -15.17 5.24
N GLN A 43 17.64 -14.09 4.57
CA GLN A 43 18.84 -14.09 3.74
C GLN A 43 20.09 -14.35 4.57
N ARG A 44 20.27 -13.66 5.68
CA ARG A 44 21.40 -13.88 6.61
C ARG A 44 21.50 -15.33 7.07
N VAL A 45 20.36 -15.91 7.40
CA VAL A 45 20.31 -17.31 7.88
C VAL A 45 20.61 -18.29 6.74
N LEU A 46 20.05 -18.10 5.55
CA LEU A 46 20.23 -19.01 4.43
C LEU A 46 21.64 -18.93 3.82
N GLU A 47 22.18 -17.71 3.72
CA GLU A 47 23.51 -17.46 3.12
C GLU A 47 24.63 -17.51 4.16
N CYS A 48 24.33 -17.70 5.45
CA CYS A 48 25.29 -17.64 6.56
C CYS A 48 26.15 -16.36 6.51
N LYS A 49 25.51 -15.22 6.13
CA LYS A 49 26.17 -13.95 5.88
C LYS A 49 25.58 -12.85 6.74
N TRP A 50 26.35 -12.29 7.66
CA TRP A 50 25.83 -11.26 8.59
C TRP A 50 25.65 -9.88 7.94
N ARG A 51 26.63 -9.47 7.12
CA ARG A 51 26.59 -8.19 6.39
C ARG A 51 26.17 -8.43 4.95
N LEU A 52 25.09 -7.78 4.52
CA LEU A 52 24.54 -7.87 3.18
C LEU A 52 24.83 -6.55 2.43
N ASN A 53 25.34 -6.66 1.22
CA ASN A 53 25.57 -5.55 0.30
C ASN A 53 24.49 -5.49 -0.80
N GLY A 54 24.62 -4.54 -1.74
CA GLY A 54 23.67 -4.38 -2.84
C GLY A 54 23.54 -5.61 -3.73
N THR A 55 24.66 -6.23 -4.09
CA THR A 55 24.70 -7.46 -4.92
C THR A 55 24.02 -8.65 -4.23
N ASP A 56 24.18 -8.76 -2.90
CA ASP A 56 23.48 -9.80 -2.13
C ASP A 56 21.97 -9.62 -2.21
N ARG A 57 21.49 -8.39 -2.07
CA ARG A 57 20.05 -8.07 -2.14
C ARG A 57 19.51 -8.30 -3.55
N GLU A 58 20.22 -7.86 -4.57
CA GLU A 58 19.83 -8.10 -5.97
C GLU A 58 19.68 -9.59 -6.27
N ARG A 59 20.65 -10.42 -5.84
CA ARG A 59 20.58 -11.88 -5.97
C ARG A 59 19.36 -12.44 -5.21
N TRP A 60 19.10 -11.92 -4.01
CA TRP A 60 17.95 -12.31 -3.21
C TRP A 60 16.62 -11.97 -3.88
N GLY A 61 16.50 -10.77 -4.43
CA GLY A 61 15.33 -10.35 -5.21
C GLY A 61 15.10 -11.26 -6.42
N LYS A 62 16.17 -11.58 -7.19
CA LYS A 62 16.08 -12.54 -8.32
C LYS A 62 15.57 -13.92 -7.87
N LEU A 63 16.03 -14.40 -6.71
CA LEU A 63 15.56 -15.66 -6.15
C LEU A 63 14.07 -15.58 -5.78
N ARG A 64 13.64 -14.51 -5.12
CA ARG A 64 12.22 -14.30 -4.78
C ARG A 64 11.34 -14.19 -6.02
N ARG A 65 11.79 -13.51 -7.08
CA ARG A 65 11.09 -13.51 -8.38
C ARG A 65 10.88 -14.92 -8.91
N SER A 66 11.90 -15.77 -8.88
CA SER A 66 11.80 -17.16 -9.36
C SER A 66 10.82 -17.99 -8.51
N GLU A 67 10.78 -17.76 -7.21
CA GLU A 67 9.83 -18.42 -6.29
C GLU A 67 8.37 -17.99 -6.60
N ALA A 68 8.14 -16.70 -6.84
CA ALA A 68 6.82 -16.19 -7.22
C ALA A 68 6.36 -16.74 -8.58
N LEU A 69 7.24 -16.82 -9.56
CA LEU A 69 6.92 -17.44 -10.86
C LEU A 69 6.55 -18.92 -10.72
N ALA A 70 7.27 -19.66 -9.87
CA ALA A 70 6.94 -21.06 -9.57
C ALA A 70 5.60 -21.19 -8.82
N ALA A 71 5.29 -20.23 -7.92
CA ALA A 71 4.01 -20.20 -7.23
C ALA A 71 2.85 -19.89 -8.19
N LEU A 72 3.02 -18.96 -9.09
CA LEU A 72 2.03 -18.63 -10.13
C LEU A 72 1.77 -19.84 -11.06
N ASP A 73 2.82 -20.57 -11.45
CA ASP A 73 2.68 -21.78 -12.25
C ASP A 73 1.83 -22.84 -11.54
N VAL A 74 2.04 -23.05 -10.24
CA VAL A 74 1.20 -23.93 -9.40
C VAL A 74 -0.26 -23.51 -9.39
N LEU A 75 -0.55 -22.18 -9.49
CA LEU A 75 -1.89 -21.62 -9.54
C LEU A 75 -2.48 -21.59 -10.97
N GLY A 76 -1.74 -22.07 -11.96
CA GLY A 76 -2.17 -22.09 -13.37
C GLY A 76 -1.96 -20.74 -14.09
N VAL A 77 -1.18 -19.83 -13.53
CA VAL A 77 -0.84 -18.53 -14.11
C VAL A 77 0.56 -18.62 -14.72
N GLY A 78 0.67 -18.59 -16.04
CA GLY A 78 1.96 -18.70 -16.72
C GLY A 78 2.92 -17.53 -16.40
N ALA A 79 4.22 -17.79 -16.37
CA ALA A 79 5.27 -16.81 -16.04
C ALA A 79 5.22 -15.53 -16.88
N SER A 80 4.81 -15.61 -18.16
CA SER A 80 4.67 -14.46 -19.06
C SER A 80 3.57 -13.47 -18.63
N ARG A 81 2.74 -13.85 -17.67
CA ARG A 81 1.68 -13.00 -17.08
C ARG A 81 2.16 -12.16 -15.90
N ALA A 82 3.38 -12.37 -15.43
CA ALA A 82 3.98 -11.64 -14.33
C ALA A 82 4.94 -10.56 -14.82
N SER A 83 4.94 -9.41 -14.14
CA SER A 83 5.89 -8.33 -14.35
C SER A 83 6.38 -7.79 -13.00
N PHE A 84 7.63 -7.35 -12.93
CA PHE A 84 8.26 -6.83 -11.72
C PHE A 84 8.74 -5.41 -11.97
N LEU A 85 8.28 -4.45 -11.13
CA LEU A 85 8.63 -3.04 -11.28
C LEU A 85 9.98 -2.70 -10.65
N ALA A 86 10.50 -3.57 -9.79
CA ALA A 86 11.77 -3.40 -9.09
C ALA A 86 11.86 -2.07 -8.29
N LEU A 87 10.74 -1.57 -7.77
CA LEU A 87 10.76 -0.48 -6.81
C LEU A 87 11.47 -0.97 -5.54
N ALA A 88 12.18 -0.07 -4.85
CA ALA A 88 12.97 -0.45 -3.68
C ALA A 88 12.09 -1.00 -2.54
N ASP A 89 12.36 -2.22 -2.11
CA ASP A 89 11.65 -2.90 -1.02
C ASP A 89 11.85 -2.18 0.32
N GLN A 90 10.81 -2.08 1.13
CA GLN A 90 10.71 -1.31 2.38
C GLN A 90 10.88 0.22 2.20
N LYS A 91 10.73 0.74 0.97
CA LYS A 91 10.87 2.15 0.63
C LYS A 91 9.62 2.76 0.00
N LEU A 92 8.54 2.00 -0.20
CA LEU A 92 7.34 2.53 -0.86
C LEU A 92 6.67 3.64 -0.03
N THR A 93 6.74 3.58 1.30
CA THR A 93 6.25 4.67 2.16
C THR A 93 7.08 5.95 1.99
N GLU A 94 8.41 5.86 1.94
CA GLU A 94 9.27 7.02 1.69
C GLU A 94 9.03 7.59 0.29
N LEU A 95 8.91 6.72 -0.71
CA LEU A 95 8.60 7.10 -2.09
C LEU A 95 7.25 7.84 -2.17
N LEU A 96 6.20 7.31 -1.52
CA LEU A 96 4.89 7.95 -1.46
C LEU A 96 4.98 9.35 -0.85
N MET A 97 5.65 9.49 0.29
CA MET A 97 5.76 10.75 1.03
C MET A 97 6.65 11.79 0.32
N SER A 98 7.52 11.37 -0.61
CA SER A 98 8.33 12.28 -1.44
C SER A 98 7.63 12.79 -2.70
N GLY A 99 6.33 12.48 -2.87
CA GLY A 99 5.50 12.99 -3.96
C GLY A 99 5.43 12.11 -5.22
N CYS A 100 6.09 11.00 -5.27
CA CYS A 100 6.07 9.82 -6.18
C CYS A 100 5.40 9.98 -7.60
N ARG A 101 5.38 11.18 -8.17
CA ARG A 101 4.66 11.49 -9.44
C ARG A 101 5.02 10.53 -10.60
N VAL A 102 6.30 10.19 -10.72
CA VAL A 102 6.77 9.27 -11.78
C VAL A 102 6.18 7.87 -11.57
N THR A 103 6.18 7.39 -10.32
CA THR A 103 5.60 6.08 -9.97
C THR A 103 4.09 6.05 -10.17
N LEU A 104 3.38 7.13 -9.82
CA LEU A 104 1.93 7.23 -10.07
C LEU A 104 1.62 7.16 -11.57
N LYS A 105 2.38 7.89 -12.41
CA LYS A 105 2.23 7.81 -13.87
C LYS A 105 2.54 6.41 -14.41
N LEU A 106 3.57 5.75 -13.91
CA LEU A 106 3.90 4.37 -14.29
C LEU A 106 2.76 3.41 -13.95
N LEU A 107 2.24 3.46 -12.73
CA LEU A 107 1.12 2.62 -12.30
C LEU A 107 -0.14 2.90 -13.12
N ALA A 108 -0.45 4.18 -13.39
CA ALA A 108 -1.56 4.58 -14.24
C ALA A 108 -1.43 4.03 -15.67
N ALA A 109 -0.23 4.14 -16.26
CA ALA A 109 0.04 3.61 -17.59
C ALA A 109 -0.12 2.09 -17.68
N ILE A 110 0.40 1.34 -16.67
CA ILE A 110 0.28 -0.12 -16.62
C ILE A 110 -1.20 -0.56 -16.55
N VAL A 111 -2.00 0.12 -15.72
CA VAL A 111 -3.42 -0.20 -15.58
C VAL A 111 -4.19 0.20 -16.84
N ALA A 112 -3.89 1.37 -17.42
CA ALA A 112 -4.55 1.86 -18.63
C ALA A 112 -4.23 1.00 -19.86
N ASP A 113 -2.99 0.53 -20.00
CA ASP A 113 -2.54 -0.33 -21.11
C ASP A 113 -3.26 -1.70 -21.10
N TRP A 114 -3.40 -2.30 -19.93
CA TRP A 114 -4.07 -3.59 -19.80
C TRP A 114 -5.60 -3.47 -19.78
N ALA A 115 -6.14 -2.32 -19.33
CA ALA A 115 -7.56 -2.04 -19.17
C ALA A 115 -8.34 -3.20 -18.48
N PRO A 116 -7.99 -3.57 -17.23
CA PRO A 116 -8.60 -4.70 -16.55
C PRO A 116 -10.08 -4.44 -16.27
N THR A 117 -10.92 -5.49 -16.30
CA THR A 117 -12.29 -5.45 -15.76
C THR A 117 -12.27 -5.45 -14.24
N ASP A 118 -11.34 -6.20 -13.65
CA ASP A 118 -11.16 -6.31 -12.21
C ASP A 118 -9.71 -6.07 -11.82
N LEU A 119 -9.50 -5.13 -10.90
CA LEU A 119 -8.20 -4.75 -10.35
C LEU A 119 -8.14 -5.12 -8.87
N LEU A 120 -7.22 -6.02 -8.49
CA LEU A 120 -6.96 -6.39 -7.11
C LEU A 120 -5.72 -5.65 -6.62
N VAL A 121 -5.83 -4.97 -5.49
CA VAL A 121 -4.77 -4.13 -4.90
C VAL A 121 -4.65 -4.36 -3.39
N PRO A 122 -3.51 -4.06 -2.76
CA PRO A 122 -3.43 -4.11 -1.30
C PRO A 122 -4.41 -3.13 -0.65
N SER A 123 -4.76 -3.37 0.61
CA SER A 123 -5.58 -2.45 1.40
C SER A 123 -4.74 -1.35 2.04
N ILE A 124 -5.31 -0.14 2.14
CA ILE A 124 -4.70 0.95 2.92
C ILE A 124 -4.60 0.62 4.41
N SER A 125 -5.44 -0.29 4.92
CA SER A 125 -5.44 -0.74 6.32
C SER A 125 -4.41 -1.84 6.60
N ASP A 126 -3.68 -2.34 5.59
CA ASP A 126 -2.61 -3.32 5.81
C ASP A 126 -1.51 -2.72 6.70
N THR A 127 -1.05 -3.47 7.68
CA THR A 127 -0.04 -3.00 8.64
C THR A 127 1.39 -3.04 8.09
N HIS A 128 1.61 -3.70 6.93
CA HIS A 128 2.91 -3.60 6.27
C HIS A 128 3.04 -2.24 5.58
N PRO A 129 4.10 -1.46 5.87
CA PRO A 129 4.27 -0.11 5.32
C PRO A 129 4.19 -0.04 3.80
N ASP A 130 4.80 -0.99 3.09
CA ASP A 130 4.81 -1.00 1.63
C ASP A 130 3.44 -1.35 1.05
N HIS A 131 2.69 -2.28 1.67
CA HIS A 131 1.33 -2.61 1.22
C HIS A 131 0.42 -1.39 1.32
N SER A 132 0.37 -0.77 2.48
CA SER A 132 -0.48 0.39 2.70
C SER A 132 -0.05 1.62 1.88
N ALA A 133 1.24 1.81 1.62
CA ALA A 133 1.73 2.87 0.74
C ALA A 133 1.37 2.62 -0.73
N LEU A 134 1.56 1.38 -1.23
CA LEU A 134 1.14 1.01 -2.58
C LEU A 134 -0.38 1.16 -2.75
N ALA A 135 -1.15 0.81 -1.74
CA ALA A 135 -2.60 1.00 -1.73
C ALA A 135 -2.99 2.48 -1.88
N VAL A 136 -2.31 3.40 -1.16
CA VAL A 136 -2.53 4.84 -1.31
C VAL A 136 -2.16 5.30 -2.72
N MET A 137 -1.00 4.88 -3.25
CA MET A 137 -0.61 5.21 -4.63
C MET A 137 -1.67 4.78 -5.65
N LEU A 138 -2.22 3.57 -5.50
CA LEU A 138 -3.24 3.06 -6.42
C LEU A 138 -4.60 3.76 -6.26
N ARG A 139 -4.95 4.23 -5.05
CA ARG A 139 -6.14 5.08 -4.84
C ARG A 139 -5.98 6.47 -5.47
N LEU A 140 -4.79 7.06 -5.41
CA LEU A 140 -4.47 8.29 -6.13
C LEU A 140 -4.57 8.08 -7.64
N VAL A 141 -3.98 7.01 -8.16
CA VAL A 141 -4.09 6.63 -9.57
C VAL A 141 -5.56 6.41 -9.98
N TRP A 142 -6.34 5.73 -9.14
CA TRP A 142 -7.76 5.50 -9.39
C TRP A 142 -8.53 6.81 -9.49
N SER A 143 -8.37 7.71 -8.54
CA SER A 143 -9.10 8.97 -8.50
C SER A 143 -8.70 9.94 -9.62
N GLU A 144 -7.42 10.01 -9.95
CA GLU A 144 -6.88 11.00 -10.89
C GLU A 144 -6.91 10.55 -12.35
N TYR A 145 -6.69 9.27 -12.61
CA TYR A 145 -6.43 8.78 -13.96
C TYR A 145 -7.45 7.76 -14.47
N LEU A 146 -8.19 7.08 -13.60
CA LEU A 146 -8.99 5.92 -13.99
C LEU A 146 -10.49 6.07 -13.76
N SER A 147 -10.93 6.91 -12.85
CA SER A 147 -12.35 7.06 -12.46
C SER A 147 -13.28 7.45 -13.62
N ALA A 148 -12.74 8.11 -14.63
CA ALA A 148 -13.50 8.56 -15.82
C ALA A 148 -13.66 7.45 -16.90
N LYS A 149 -12.99 6.30 -16.79
CA LYS A 149 -12.91 5.29 -17.87
C LYS A 149 -13.94 4.15 -17.80
N GLY A 150 -14.96 4.21 -16.93
CA GLY A 150 -16.12 3.29 -17.01
C GLY A 150 -15.95 1.98 -16.24
N ALA A 151 -16.36 0.85 -16.73
CA ALA A 151 -16.76 -0.38 -16.07
C ALA A 151 -15.71 -1.21 -15.30
N MET A 152 -14.55 -0.65 -14.88
CA MET A 152 -13.56 -1.36 -14.10
C MET A 152 -14.00 -1.46 -12.63
N SER A 153 -13.94 -2.65 -12.04
CA SER A 153 -14.11 -2.88 -10.61
C SER A 153 -12.74 -2.97 -9.93
N ALA A 154 -12.57 -2.32 -8.78
CA ALA A 154 -11.36 -2.47 -7.98
C ALA A 154 -11.69 -3.09 -6.62
N TRP A 155 -10.80 -3.95 -6.15
CA TRP A 155 -10.93 -4.72 -4.94
C TRP A 155 -9.66 -4.64 -4.11
N SER A 156 -9.78 -4.48 -2.79
CA SER A 156 -8.63 -4.51 -1.90
C SER A 156 -8.56 -5.78 -1.07
N TYR A 157 -7.34 -6.25 -0.83
CA TYR A 157 -7.01 -7.41 0.00
C TYR A 157 -6.04 -7.02 1.12
N VAL A 158 -6.01 -7.80 2.20
CA VAL A 158 -5.07 -7.63 3.33
C VAL A 158 -4.24 -8.90 3.47
N VAL A 159 -2.91 -8.72 3.55
CA VAL A 159 -1.96 -9.81 3.90
C VAL A 159 -1.61 -9.74 5.38
N HIS A 160 -1.32 -8.53 5.88
CA HIS A 160 -0.88 -8.29 7.24
C HIS A 160 -1.87 -7.37 7.97
N GLY A 161 -2.22 -7.73 9.18
CA GLY A 161 -3.15 -6.96 9.99
C GLY A 161 -4.37 -7.76 10.43
N ARG A 162 -5.15 -7.15 11.30
CA ARG A 162 -6.36 -7.73 11.89
C ARG A 162 -7.45 -6.67 12.03
N SER A 163 -7.50 -5.71 11.07
CA SER A 163 -8.55 -4.69 11.09
C SER A 163 -9.92 -5.38 11.11
N SER A 164 -10.64 -5.22 12.22
CA SER A 164 -12.01 -5.74 12.34
C SER A 164 -12.90 -5.09 11.30
N ALA A 165 -12.77 -3.78 11.11
CA ALA A 165 -13.53 -3.01 10.15
C ALA A 165 -13.33 -3.52 8.70
N PHE A 166 -12.12 -3.96 8.33
CA PHE A 166 -11.90 -4.62 7.05
C PHE A 166 -12.64 -5.95 6.98
N PHE A 167 -12.46 -6.81 7.98
CA PHE A 167 -13.00 -8.17 7.93
C PHE A 167 -14.53 -8.22 8.02
N ASP A 168 -15.17 -7.27 8.69
CA ASP A 168 -16.62 -7.18 8.82
C ASP A 168 -17.31 -6.77 7.51
N ARG A 169 -16.61 -6.02 6.65
CA ARG A 169 -17.12 -5.56 5.35
C ARG A 169 -16.67 -6.41 4.17
N ALA A 170 -15.67 -7.25 4.35
CA ALA A 170 -15.07 -7.99 3.26
C ALA A 170 -15.94 -9.15 2.79
N GLU A 171 -16.06 -9.27 1.49
CA GLU A 171 -16.62 -10.46 0.85
C GLU A 171 -15.64 -11.63 1.04
N THR A 172 -16.16 -12.75 1.56
CA THR A 172 -15.36 -13.96 1.74
C THR A 172 -15.41 -14.79 0.48
N ILE A 173 -14.24 -15.08 -0.09
CA ILE A 173 -14.11 -15.94 -1.24
C ILE A 173 -14.25 -17.39 -0.78
N ARG A 174 -15.23 -18.09 -1.36
CA ARG A 174 -15.43 -19.52 -1.10
C ARG A 174 -14.25 -20.30 -1.66
N GLN A 175 -13.78 -21.27 -0.92
CA GLN A 175 -12.64 -22.11 -1.30
C GLN A 175 -12.93 -23.59 -1.06
N THR A 176 -12.53 -24.43 -1.99
CA THR A 176 -12.60 -25.88 -1.91
C THR A 176 -11.31 -26.46 -1.31
N THR A 177 -11.36 -27.72 -0.90
CA THR A 177 -10.16 -28.45 -0.40
C THR A 177 -9.07 -28.56 -1.46
N VAL A 178 -9.45 -28.63 -2.75
CA VAL A 178 -8.49 -28.68 -3.88
C VAL A 178 -7.77 -27.35 -4.02
N GLU A 179 -8.49 -26.25 -3.94
CA GLU A 179 -7.93 -24.88 -4.03
C GLU A 179 -7.03 -24.57 -2.82
N ILE A 180 -7.40 -25.02 -1.61
CA ILE A 180 -6.56 -24.92 -0.43
C ILE A 180 -5.27 -25.71 -0.63
N ALA A 181 -5.34 -26.92 -1.19
CA ALA A 181 -4.17 -27.73 -1.48
C ALA A 181 -3.25 -27.06 -2.52
N ALA A 182 -3.82 -26.41 -3.55
CA ALA A 182 -3.05 -25.63 -4.52
C ALA A 182 -2.41 -24.40 -3.85
N LYS A 183 -3.14 -23.67 -3.01
CA LYS A 183 -2.62 -22.56 -2.20
C LYS A 183 -1.44 -22.98 -1.31
N LEU A 184 -1.55 -24.13 -0.64
CA LEU A 184 -0.45 -24.72 0.15
C LEU A 184 0.80 -24.99 -0.69
N ARG A 185 0.63 -25.53 -1.90
CA ARG A 185 1.75 -25.79 -2.81
C ARG A 185 2.37 -24.47 -3.30
N ALA A 186 1.56 -23.46 -3.66
CA ALA A 186 2.04 -22.15 -4.08
C ALA A 186 2.85 -21.48 -2.95
N ILE A 187 2.32 -21.44 -1.72
CA ILE A 187 3.05 -20.95 -0.53
C ILE A 187 4.37 -21.71 -0.35
N SER A 188 4.40 -23.02 -0.61
CA SER A 188 5.60 -23.85 -0.48
C SER A 188 6.72 -23.51 -1.49
N CYS A 189 6.41 -22.75 -2.55
CA CYS A 189 7.40 -22.25 -3.50
C CYS A 189 8.27 -21.15 -2.90
N HIS A 190 7.77 -20.37 -1.93
CA HIS A 190 8.47 -19.26 -1.30
C HIS A 190 9.46 -19.71 -0.22
N LYS A 191 10.44 -20.52 -0.60
CA LYS A 191 11.42 -21.14 0.31
C LYS A 191 12.20 -20.13 1.12
N THR A 192 12.54 -18.99 0.50
CA THR A 192 13.24 -17.89 1.16
C THR A 192 12.47 -17.36 2.36
N GLN A 193 11.16 -17.21 2.26
CA GLN A 193 10.29 -16.69 3.31
C GLN A 193 9.93 -17.76 4.36
N LEU A 194 9.79 -18.98 3.93
CA LEU A 194 9.47 -20.12 4.83
C LEU A 194 10.58 -20.43 5.82
N LYS A 195 11.81 -20.00 5.59
CA LYS A 195 12.96 -20.30 6.46
C LYS A 195 12.74 -19.86 7.91
N LEU A 196 12.17 -18.66 8.11
CA LEU A 196 11.93 -18.10 9.44
C LEU A 196 10.44 -17.92 9.78
N SER A 197 9.56 -18.02 8.80
CA SER A 197 8.13 -17.70 8.96
C SER A 197 7.20 -18.83 8.53
N ARG A 198 7.69 -20.09 8.53
CA ARG A 198 6.96 -21.26 8.01
C ARG A 198 5.55 -21.37 8.57
N LYS A 199 5.40 -21.37 9.90
CA LYS A 199 4.08 -21.49 10.55
C LYS A 199 3.14 -20.37 10.09
N ARG A 200 3.60 -19.11 10.15
CA ARG A 200 2.80 -17.94 9.77
C ARG A 200 2.35 -18.01 8.31
N PHE A 201 3.20 -18.44 7.39
CA PHE A 201 2.86 -18.57 5.98
C PHE A 201 1.83 -19.69 5.75
N PHE A 202 2.03 -20.85 6.35
CA PHE A 202 1.07 -21.94 6.21
C PHE A 202 -0.27 -21.68 6.91
N ASP A 203 -0.30 -20.85 7.96
CA ASP A 203 -1.55 -20.39 8.57
C ASP A 203 -2.44 -19.62 7.58
N HIS A 204 -1.86 -18.97 6.53
CA HIS A 204 -2.64 -18.32 5.48
C HIS A 204 -3.39 -19.32 4.59
N ALA A 205 -2.91 -20.53 4.43
CA ALA A 205 -3.57 -21.51 3.56
C ALA A 205 -4.96 -21.92 4.08
N GLY A 206 -5.12 -22.02 5.40
CA GLY A 206 -6.40 -22.33 6.03
C GLY A 206 -7.36 -21.12 6.14
N ARG A 207 -6.90 -19.92 5.84
CA ARG A 207 -7.72 -18.71 5.91
C ARG A 207 -8.42 -18.46 4.58
N SER A 208 -9.72 -18.18 4.63
CA SER A 208 -10.46 -17.72 3.46
C SER A 208 -9.96 -16.36 3.01
N GLU A 209 -9.80 -16.18 1.71
CA GLU A 209 -9.47 -14.89 1.12
C GLU A 209 -10.66 -13.94 1.24
N ARG A 210 -10.35 -12.68 1.45
CA ARG A 210 -11.36 -11.65 1.68
C ARG A 210 -11.02 -10.41 0.87
N LEU A 211 -12.03 -9.87 0.19
CA LEU A 211 -11.92 -8.72 -0.67
C LEU A 211 -12.94 -7.66 -0.28
N ILE A 212 -12.53 -6.39 -0.31
CA ILE A 212 -13.43 -5.25 -0.22
C ILE A 212 -13.45 -4.52 -1.55
N LYS A 213 -14.64 -4.28 -2.09
CA LYS A 213 -14.79 -3.45 -3.28
C LYS A 213 -14.40 -2.00 -2.97
N LEU A 214 -13.49 -1.44 -3.75
CA LEU A 214 -13.11 -0.04 -3.64
C LEU A 214 -14.22 0.84 -4.19
N ASN A 215 -14.89 1.55 -3.31
CA ASN A 215 -15.85 2.60 -3.65
C ASN A 215 -15.23 3.94 -3.25
N ALA A 216 -15.54 4.99 -4.00
CA ALA A 216 -15.10 6.36 -3.69
C ALA A 216 -15.54 6.88 -2.30
N ARG A 217 -16.37 6.12 -1.57
CA ARG A 217 -16.95 6.49 -0.27
C ARG A 217 -16.54 5.58 0.90
N GLU A 218 -15.56 4.72 0.72
CA GLU A 218 -15.08 3.87 1.83
C GLU A 218 -14.32 4.71 2.86
N THR A 219 -15.02 5.21 3.86
CA THR A 219 -14.41 5.56 5.13
C THR A 219 -14.12 4.27 5.87
N ILE A 220 -12.87 3.93 6.02
CA ILE A 220 -12.46 2.83 6.89
C ILE A 220 -12.46 3.35 8.31
N ASP A 221 -13.12 2.64 9.23
CA ASP A 221 -13.05 2.96 10.65
C ASP A 221 -11.58 2.92 11.10
N ALA A 222 -11.22 3.86 11.96
CA ALA A 222 -9.88 3.98 12.45
C ALA A 222 -9.58 2.83 13.42
N ASP A 223 -8.78 1.86 12.98
CA ASP A 223 -8.15 0.89 13.87
C ASP A 223 -6.83 1.48 14.40
N GLY A 224 -6.57 1.27 15.67
CA GLY A 224 -5.33 1.74 16.29
C GLY A 224 -5.46 3.07 17.04
N SER A 225 -4.39 3.85 17.04
CA SER A 225 -4.29 5.06 17.88
C SER A 225 -5.00 6.30 17.32
N ILE A 226 -5.57 6.23 16.12
CA ILE A 226 -6.46 7.28 15.58
C ILE A 226 -7.89 6.76 15.70
N SER A 227 -8.71 7.41 16.51
CA SER A 227 -10.10 6.98 16.73
C SER A 227 -11.10 7.69 15.82
N SER A 228 -10.81 8.91 15.38
CA SER A 228 -11.63 9.60 14.40
C SER A 228 -10.85 10.72 13.68
N ILE A 229 -11.30 11.02 12.46
CA ILE A 229 -10.82 12.17 11.67
C ILE A 229 -12.03 12.89 11.12
N SER A 230 -12.08 14.20 11.26
CA SER A 230 -13.16 15.04 10.72
C SER A 230 -12.65 16.32 10.12
N ARG A 231 -13.17 16.71 8.95
CA ARG A 231 -12.98 18.05 8.37
C ARG A 231 -13.98 19.02 8.99
N ARG A 232 -13.46 20.16 9.42
CA ARG A 232 -14.22 21.35 9.79
C ARG A 232 -13.94 22.49 8.79
N PRO A 233 -14.71 23.55 8.74
CA PRO A 233 -14.52 24.61 7.72
C PRO A 233 -13.11 25.21 7.65
N ARG A 234 -12.37 25.22 8.77
CA ARG A 234 -11.03 25.81 8.85
C ARG A 234 -9.96 24.89 9.44
N SER A 235 -10.32 23.67 9.83
CA SER A 235 -9.38 22.74 10.45
C SER A 235 -9.73 21.29 10.16
N LEU A 236 -8.72 20.45 10.20
CA LEU A 236 -8.83 19.01 10.30
C LEU A 236 -8.70 18.64 11.78
N SER A 237 -9.68 17.94 12.33
CA SER A 237 -9.65 17.43 13.69
C SER A 237 -9.36 15.94 13.67
N ILE A 238 -8.31 15.53 14.38
CA ILE A 238 -7.88 14.13 14.51
C ILE A 238 -7.90 13.78 15.99
N ILE A 239 -8.74 12.81 16.35
CA ILE A 239 -8.82 12.30 17.72
C ILE A 239 -7.84 11.13 17.86
N LEU A 240 -6.94 11.26 18.81
CA LEU A 240 -5.92 10.26 19.10
C LEU A 240 -6.24 9.56 20.42
N GLN A 241 -6.13 8.22 20.43
CA GLN A 241 -6.21 7.39 21.62
C GLN A 241 -5.04 6.43 21.58
N ARG A 242 -4.01 6.71 22.37
CA ARG A 242 -2.78 5.92 22.34
C ARG A 242 -2.92 4.70 23.24
N SER A 243 -2.72 3.54 22.67
CA SER A 243 -2.57 2.33 23.46
C SER A 243 -1.27 2.38 24.28
N LEU A 244 -1.30 1.83 25.49
CA LEU A 244 -0.13 1.69 26.39
C LEU A 244 0.94 0.71 25.86
N ARG A 245 0.81 0.22 24.63
CA ARG A 245 1.80 -0.73 24.09
C ARG A 245 3.16 -0.04 23.96
N PRO A 246 4.19 -0.46 24.73
CA PRO A 246 5.53 0.14 24.71
C PRO A 246 6.27 -0.39 23.47
N MET A 247 5.85 -0.03 22.26
CA MET A 247 6.42 -0.64 21.06
C MET A 247 7.39 0.24 20.28
N CYS A 248 7.57 1.50 20.65
CA CYS A 248 8.51 2.35 19.92
C CYS A 248 9.22 3.34 20.82
N PRO A 249 10.57 3.36 20.85
CA PRO A 249 11.33 4.36 21.59
C PRO A 249 11.27 5.75 20.93
N ARG A 250 10.74 5.87 19.71
CA ARG A 250 10.61 7.13 19.00
C ARG A 250 9.26 7.78 19.27
N LYS A 251 9.26 9.12 19.35
CA LYS A 251 8.01 9.89 19.41
C LYS A 251 7.18 9.57 18.16
N PRO A 252 5.88 9.30 18.32
CA PRO A 252 5.03 9.01 17.17
C PRO A 252 4.95 10.24 16.24
N ALA A 253 5.11 10.03 14.94
CA ALA A 253 4.93 11.05 13.93
C ALA A 253 3.60 10.82 13.22
N LEU A 254 2.84 11.89 13.02
CA LEU A 254 1.63 11.88 12.20
C LEU A 254 1.98 12.42 10.83
N PHE A 255 1.52 11.74 9.81
CA PHE A 255 1.63 12.13 8.41
C PHE A 255 0.25 12.38 7.83
N ILE A 256 0.12 13.43 7.01
CA ILE A 256 -1.08 13.72 6.22
C ILE A 256 -0.62 13.95 4.80
N LEU A 257 -1.11 13.12 3.89
CA LEU A 257 -0.83 13.19 2.46
C LEU A 257 -2.08 13.68 1.72
N GLY A 258 -1.92 14.61 0.83
CA GLY A 258 -2.99 15.15 -0.01
C GLY A 258 -2.46 16.13 -1.05
N HIS A 259 -3.34 16.55 -1.96
CA HIS A 259 -2.99 17.57 -2.94
C HIS A 259 -3.17 18.98 -2.35
N ASP A 260 -2.28 19.90 -2.71
CA ASP A 260 -2.46 21.30 -2.46
C ASP A 260 -3.41 21.96 -3.50
N GLU A 261 -3.60 23.25 -3.42
CA GLU A 261 -4.50 24.01 -4.32
C GLU A 261 -4.03 24.03 -5.79
N VAL A 262 -2.72 23.80 -6.03
CA VAL A 262 -2.16 23.74 -7.39
C VAL A 262 -2.05 22.29 -7.90
N GLY A 263 -2.59 21.33 -7.16
CA GLY A 263 -2.61 19.90 -7.53
C GLY A 263 -1.29 19.19 -7.31
N ALA A 264 -0.35 19.74 -6.54
CA ALA A 264 0.86 19.03 -6.15
C ALA A 264 0.60 18.16 -4.93
N LEU A 265 1.08 16.90 -4.99
CA LEU A 265 0.99 15.99 -3.85
C LEU A 265 1.97 16.43 -2.75
N ARG A 266 1.44 16.68 -1.56
CA ARG A 266 2.17 17.15 -0.38
C ARG A 266 2.01 16.18 0.76
N CYS A 267 3.05 16.04 1.58
CA CYS A 267 3.03 15.26 2.80
C CYS A 267 3.39 16.12 4.01
N ALA A 268 2.40 16.42 4.84
CA ALA A 268 2.60 17.10 6.11
C ALA A 268 3.09 16.10 7.16
N ARG A 269 4.16 16.46 7.87
CA ARG A 269 4.73 15.69 8.99
C ARG A 269 4.67 16.50 10.27
N MET A 270 4.27 15.87 11.36
CA MET A 270 4.27 16.49 12.68
C MET A 270 4.51 15.47 13.78
N GLN A 271 5.15 15.90 14.87
CA GLN A 271 5.33 15.10 16.06
C GLN A 271 4.10 15.22 16.97
N VAL A 272 3.59 14.10 17.46
CA VAL A 272 2.45 14.12 18.39
C VAL A 272 2.93 14.39 19.81
N PRO A 273 2.52 15.51 20.44
CA PRO A 273 2.96 15.87 21.79
C PRO A 273 2.40 14.93 22.87
N LEU A 274 3.01 14.97 24.07
CA LEU A 274 2.52 14.23 25.24
C LEU A 274 1.58 15.06 26.12
N ARG A 275 1.40 16.34 25.83
CA ARG A 275 0.54 17.30 26.55
C ARG A 275 0.10 18.41 25.62
N SER A 276 -0.95 19.11 25.98
CA SER A 276 -1.48 20.23 25.22
C SER A 276 -0.38 21.24 24.86
N SER A 277 -0.22 21.52 23.56
CA SER A 277 0.79 22.41 23.02
C SER A 277 0.50 22.84 21.58
N ARG A 278 1.24 23.82 21.09
CA ARG A 278 1.36 24.07 19.65
C ARG A 278 2.13 22.93 18.99
N VAL A 279 1.79 22.67 17.73
CA VAL A 279 2.41 21.59 16.94
C VAL A 279 2.88 22.18 15.62
N GLU A 280 4.18 22.14 15.41
CA GLU A 280 4.79 22.56 14.17
C GLU A 280 4.53 21.49 13.09
N ILE A 281 4.16 21.95 11.90
CA ILE A 281 3.83 21.09 10.75
C ILE A 281 4.84 21.39 9.66
N PHE A 282 5.57 20.37 9.25
CA PHE A 282 6.63 20.43 8.25
C PHE A 282 6.21 19.73 6.97
N ASP A 283 6.66 20.22 5.83
CA ASP A 283 6.62 19.48 4.58
C ASP A 283 7.67 18.36 4.65
N GLN A 284 7.26 17.13 4.41
CA GLN A 284 8.15 15.96 4.46
C GLN A 284 9.22 15.99 3.36
N ALA A 285 8.97 16.68 2.24
CA ALA A 285 9.87 16.69 1.10
C ALA A 285 11.09 17.61 1.29
N ASN A 286 10.92 18.77 1.95
CA ASN A 286 11.96 19.79 2.07
C ASN A 286 12.23 20.25 3.52
N ASP A 287 11.51 19.66 4.49
CA ASP A 287 11.61 19.98 5.92
C ASP A 287 11.28 21.44 6.27
N GLU A 288 10.56 22.15 5.40
CA GLU A 288 10.10 23.52 5.66
C GLU A 288 8.84 23.49 6.54
N GLN A 289 8.81 24.36 7.56
CA GLN A 289 7.60 24.57 8.34
C GLN A 289 6.60 25.39 7.54
N PHE A 290 5.44 24.84 7.25
CA PHE A 290 4.41 25.54 6.48
C PHE A 290 3.10 25.79 7.24
N ALA A 291 2.96 25.24 8.46
CA ALA A 291 1.81 25.51 9.31
C ALA A 291 2.10 25.27 10.80
N VAL A 292 1.16 25.71 11.64
CA VAL A 292 1.14 25.41 13.07
C VAL A 292 -0.26 24.91 13.42
N GLY A 293 -0.33 23.74 14.02
CA GLY A 293 -1.51 23.14 14.60
C GLY A 293 -1.57 23.31 16.13
N ARG A 294 -2.57 22.68 16.74
CA ARG A 294 -2.76 22.65 18.18
C ARG A 294 -3.13 21.25 18.63
N TYR A 295 -2.43 20.74 19.61
CA TYR A 295 -2.81 19.54 20.34
C TYR A 295 -3.44 19.92 21.67
N SER A 296 -4.58 19.31 21.99
CA SER A 296 -5.29 19.44 23.25
C SER A 296 -5.53 18.06 23.84
N GLY A 297 -4.83 17.73 24.92
CA GLY A 297 -4.87 16.41 25.52
C GLY A 297 -3.64 16.10 26.34
N ASP A 298 -3.46 14.82 26.63
CA ASP A 298 -2.35 14.27 27.40
C ASP A 298 -1.56 13.20 26.63
N ALA A 299 -0.78 12.39 27.33
CA ALA A 299 0.03 11.33 26.72
C ALA A 299 -0.81 10.16 26.16
N PHE A 300 -2.07 10.02 26.54
CA PHE A 300 -2.92 8.88 26.22
C PHE A 300 -4.02 9.23 25.23
N ALA A 301 -4.63 10.41 25.36
CA ALA A 301 -5.72 10.83 24.48
C ALA A 301 -5.68 12.34 24.22
N GLY A 302 -6.17 12.73 23.06
CA GLY A 302 -6.28 14.15 22.72
C GLY A 302 -6.74 14.41 21.32
N GLU A 303 -7.05 15.68 21.06
CA GLU A 303 -7.43 16.19 19.76
C GLU A 303 -6.29 17.00 19.16
N LEU A 304 -5.94 16.68 17.93
CA LEU A 304 -5.01 17.44 17.11
C LEU A 304 -5.81 18.23 16.06
N ALA A 305 -5.79 19.55 16.17
CA ALA A 305 -6.40 20.47 15.21
C ALA A 305 -5.34 21.05 14.27
N ILE A 306 -5.52 20.85 12.97
CA ILE A 306 -4.59 21.24 11.90
C ILE A 306 -5.31 22.18 10.93
N PRO A 307 -4.68 23.30 10.49
CA PRO A 307 -5.27 24.14 9.47
C PRO A 307 -5.53 23.37 8.16
N VAL A 308 -6.73 23.50 7.58
CA VAL A 308 -7.12 22.78 6.36
C VAL A 308 -6.55 23.44 5.10
N GLY A 309 -6.26 24.73 5.10
CA GLY A 309 -5.80 25.51 3.94
C GLY A 309 -4.47 25.05 3.32
N ILE A 310 -3.83 24.00 3.90
CA ILE A 310 -2.67 23.35 3.33
C ILE A 310 -3.04 22.42 2.17
N PHE A 311 -4.25 21.84 2.22
CA PHE A 311 -4.72 20.84 1.27
C PHE A 311 -6.00 21.25 0.58
N SER A 312 -6.07 20.92 -0.69
CA SER A 312 -7.27 21.12 -1.50
C SER A 312 -8.48 20.38 -0.94
N PRO A 313 -9.65 21.01 -0.84
CA PRO A 313 -10.86 20.34 -0.35
C PRO A 313 -11.47 19.34 -1.33
N VAL A 314 -11.10 19.41 -2.61
CA VAL A 314 -11.67 18.55 -3.67
C VAL A 314 -10.97 17.22 -3.81
N HIS A 315 -9.91 16.98 -3.05
CA HIS A 315 -9.20 15.71 -3.04
C HIS A 315 -9.31 15.00 -1.69
N ALA A 316 -9.19 13.67 -1.71
CA ALA A 316 -9.08 12.87 -0.50
C ALA A 316 -7.76 13.17 0.23
N LEU A 317 -7.77 12.98 1.56
CA LEU A 317 -6.56 13.01 2.38
C LEU A 317 -6.29 11.62 2.91
N PHE A 318 -5.00 11.29 3.04
CA PHE A 318 -4.56 10.05 3.67
C PHE A 318 -3.79 10.40 4.93
N VAL A 319 -4.17 9.79 6.05
CA VAL A 319 -3.60 10.08 7.37
C VAL A 319 -2.98 8.82 7.94
N LYS A 320 -1.79 8.94 8.49
CA LYS A 320 -1.07 7.84 9.12
C LYS A 320 -0.38 8.29 10.39
N LEU A 321 -0.56 7.54 11.47
CA LEU A 321 0.26 7.64 12.65
C LEU A 321 1.35 6.57 12.59
N GLU A 322 2.61 6.98 12.41
CA GLU A 322 3.73 6.05 12.37
C GLU A 322 4.08 5.58 13.78
N ARG A 323 3.73 4.34 14.08
CA ARG A 323 4.10 3.60 15.30
C ARG A 323 4.53 2.20 14.89
N ARG A 324 5.81 2.07 14.55
CA ARG A 324 6.36 0.81 14.08
C ARG A 324 6.68 -0.13 15.23
N GLY A 325 6.14 -1.35 15.13
CA GLY A 325 6.61 -2.49 15.89
C GLY A 325 7.39 -3.45 14.98
N TRP A 326 8.71 -3.39 14.99
CA TRP A 326 9.59 -4.16 14.12
C TRP A 326 9.45 -3.71 12.65
N PHE A 327 8.88 -4.55 11.75
CA PHE A 327 8.65 -4.25 10.33
C PHE A 327 7.25 -3.73 10.05
N PHE A 328 6.34 -3.78 11.01
CA PHE A 328 4.94 -3.46 10.84
C PHE A 328 4.57 -2.19 11.56
N ASP A 329 3.68 -1.43 10.98
CA ASP A 329 3.01 -0.32 11.65
C ASP A 329 1.89 -0.85 12.55
N GLU A 330 1.42 -0.03 13.49
CA GLU A 330 0.25 -0.35 14.32
C GLU A 330 -1.01 -0.45 13.46
N ALA A 331 -1.16 0.46 12.50
CA ALA A 331 -2.22 0.52 11.50
C ALA A 331 -1.68 1.02 10.16
N GLY A 332 -2.42 0.80 9.08
CA GLY A 332 -2.14 1.36 7.77
C GLY A 332 -2.45 2.85 7.67
N TRP A 333 -2.79 3.30 6.48
CA TRP A 333 -3.30 4.65 6.23
C TRP A 333 -4.82 4.71 6.43
N LEU A 334 -5.31 5.88 6.80
CA LEU A 334 -6.75 6.19 6.86
C LEU A 334 -7.08 7.17 5.75
N GLU A 335 -8.14 6.93 5.02
CA GLU A 335 -8.62 7.82 3.98
C GLU A 335 -9.74 8.71 4.50
N LEU A 336 -9.60 10.02 4.31
CA LEU A 336 -10.65 11.00 4.52
C LEU A 336 -11.12 11.50 3.15
N PRO A 337 -12.39 11.25 2.78
CA PRO A 337 -12.92 11.67 1.49
C PRO A 337 -12.81 13.18 1.24
N ALA A 338 -12.87 13.58 -0.02
CA ALA A 338 -12.99 14.99 -0.41
C ALA A 338 -14.17 15.67 0.29
N ALA A 339 -14.00 16.93 0.68
CA ALA A 339 -15.06 17.71 1.30
C ALA A 339 -16.12 18.17 0.28
N VAL A 340 -15.68 18.37 -0.96
CA VAL A 340 -16.51 18.78 -2.09
C VAL A 340 -16.27 17.74 -3.20
N HIS A 341 -17.34 17.20 -3.79
CA HIS A 341 -17.16 16.38 -4.98
C HIS A 341 -16.66 17.26 -6.12
N PRO A 342 -15.55 16.93 -6.77
CA PRO A 342 -15.19 17.62 -7.99
C PRO A 342 -16.31 17.36 -8.99
N GLY A 343 -16.90 18.44 -9.53
CA GLY A 343 -17.60 18.33 -10.80
C GLY A 343 -16.65 17.74 -11.84
N PRO A 344 -17.13 17.23 -12.99
CA PRO A 344 -16.26 16.69 -14.01
C PRO A 344 -15.18 17.73 -14.33
N LEU A 345 -13.92 17.35 -14.14
CA LEU A 345 -12.78 18.20 -14.47
C LEU A 345 -12.87 18.61 -15.94
N PRO A 346 -12.69 19.90 -16.28
CA PRO A 346 -12.58 20.30 -17.67
C PRO A 346 -11.39 19.56 -18.27
N GLY A 347 -11.64 18.80 -19.34
CA GLY A 347 -10.74 17.82 -19.92
C GLY A 347 -9.33 18.34 -20.19
N GLU A 348 -8.39 17.94 -19.38
CA GLU A 348 -7.04 17.64 -19.86
C GLU A 348 -7.08 16.20 -20.37
N ALA A 349 -7.36 16.08 -21.66
CA ALA A 349 -7.19 14.85 -22.40
C ALA A 349 -5.73 14.42 -22.25
N PHE A 350 -5.52 13.31 -21.55
CA PHE A 350 -4.23 12.62 -21.52
C PHE A 350 -4.03 12.07 -22.94
N THR A 351 -3.29 12.80 -23.77
CA THR A 351 -2.85 12.28 -25.06
C THR A 351 -1.85 11.19 -24.80
N ALA A 352 -2.26 9.98 -25.11
CA ALA A 352 -1.44 8.76 -25.07
C ALA A 352 -0.40 8.77 -26.22
N GLU A 353 0.46 9.79 -26.26
CA GLU A 353 1.52 9.92 -27.28
C GLU A 353 2.93 9.81 -26.68
N GLN A 354 3.16 8.76 -25.86
CA GLN A 354 4.52 8.22 -25.75
C GLN A 354 4.46 6.70 -25.74
N PRO A 355 5.19 6.03 -26.65
CA PRO A 355 5.20 4.59 -26.74
C PRO A 355 5.76 3.99 -25.45
N TRP A 356 5.09 2.93 -24.96
CA TRP A 356 5.54 2.08 -23.90
C TRP A 356 6.99 1.60 -24.13
N VAL A 357 7.86 1.80 -23.16
CA VAL A 357 9.22 1.26 -23.17
C VAL A 357 9.20 -0.06 -22.38
N PRO A 358 9.56 -1.21 -23.00
CA PRO A 358 9.65 -2.49 -22.31
C PRO A 358 10.57 -2.43 -21.10
N ALA A 359 10.28 -3.25 -20.07
CA ALA A 359 10.97 -3.25 -18.76
C ALA A 359 12.50 -3.49 -18.85
N ASP A 360 12.96 -4.12 -19.90
CA ASP A 360 14.38 -4.35 -20.23
C ASP A 360 15.15 -3.06 -20.61
N LYS A 361 14.45 -1.93 -20.83
CA LYS A 361 15.06 -0.61 -21.07
C LYS A 361 14.93 0.36 -19.89
N ILE A 362 14.37 -0.05 -18.76
CA ILE A 362 14.18 0.80 -17.57
C ILE A 362 15.44 0.88 -16.70
N GLU A 363 16.47 0.06 -16.97
CA GLU A 363 17.73 0.07 -16.20
C GLU A 363 18.43 1.45 -16.14
N ASN A 364 18.10 2.38 -17.05
CA ASN A 364 18.75 3.68 -17.12
C ASN A 364 17.96 4.84 -16.46
N VAL A 365 16.78 4.62 -15.87
CA VAL A 365 15.97 5.70 -15.27
C VAL A 365 16.13 5.76 -13.74
N VAL A 366 16.65 4.73 -13.11
CA VAL A 366 16.85 4.65 -11.64
C VAL A 366 18.23 5.19 -11.21
N ALA A 367 19.09 5.60 -12.12
CA ALA A 367 20.45 6.08 -11.83
C ALA A 367 20.56 7.61 -11.64
N LEU A 368 19.50 8.31 -11.32
CA LEU A 368 19.57 9.72 -10.89
C LEU A 368 19.06 9.85 -9.44
N ARG A 369 20.03 9.60 -8.52
CA ARG A 369 20.24 10.04 -7.13
C ARG A 369 19.01 10.18 -6.24
#